data_9a0960c0edb0c3517f3fb5fd0418634c
#
_entry.id   9a0960c0edb0c3517f3fb5fd0418634c
#
_cell.length_a   1.000
_cell.length_b   1.000
_cell.length_c   1.000
_cell.angle_alpha   90.00
_cell.angle_beta   90.00
_cell.angle_gamma   90.00
#
_symmetry.space_group_name_H-M   'P 1'
#
loop_
_entity.id
_entity.type
_entity.pdbx_description
1 polymer ?
#
loop_
_entity_poly.entity_id
_entity_poly.type
_entity_poly.pdbx_seq_one_letter_code
_entity_poly.pdbx_strand_id
1 'polypeptide(L)'
;MRRRHIILAATTLAATTMAAPSVVRAQEILKSSKANYRLVTLARDLEQPWSIAFLPDGRILVTERPGRLRLFANGRLERAPLGGVPKVYARGQGGLLDVCLHPQFATNRVLYLSYAAEGTGGATTHVARAELGDGALRSVTTIFRALPDAGGSLHFGSRIAFDRAGLMYVTTGERYQRDRAQDLTALNGKVLRLRDDGSVPSDNPFVGRSDARPEIFTWGHRNPQGLALHPETGRMWECEHGPRGGDELNLLKAGANYGWPRATHGIDYSGAIISQQ
;
A
#
# COMPACT_ATOMS: atom_id res chain seq x y z
N MET A 1 -74.96 15.40 -47.84
CA MET A 1 -73.92 15.87 -46.86
C MET A 1 -72.73 14.96 -46.94
N ARG A 2 -71.62 15.38 -47.59
CA ARG A 2 -70.38 14.59 -47.70
C ARG A 2 -69.37 15.11 -46.67
N ARG A 3 -68.99 14.28 -45.70
CA ARG A 3 -67.91 14.60 -44.75
C ARG A 3 -66.55 14.32 -45.40
N ARG A 4 -65.75 15.39 -45.52
CA ARG A 4 -64.33 15.29 -45.92
C ARG A 4 -63.46 14.93 -44.73
N HIS A 5 -62.74 13.84 -44.85
CA HIS A 5 -61.70 13.47 -43.87
C HIS A 5 -60.39 14.14 -44.26
N ILE A 6 -59.82 14.94 -43.38
CA ILE A 6 -58.50 15.54 -43.51
C ILE A 6 -57.52 14.57 -42.86
N ILE A 7 -56.57 14.03 -43.64
CA ILE A 7 -55.44 13.23 -43.15
C ILE A 7 -54.28 14.19 -42.90
N LEU A 8 -53.91 14.38 -41.63
CA LEU A 8 -52.65 15.04 -41.22
C LEU A 8 -51.51 14.03 -41.30
N ALA A 9 -50.57 14.23 -42.20
CA ALA A 9 -49.33 13.50 -42.23
C ALA A 9 -48.34 14.18 -41.26
N ALA A 10 -47.95 13.46 -40.19
CA ALA A 10 -46.90 13.92 -39.29
C ALA A 10 -45.54 13.48 -39.84
N THR A 11 -44.74 14.43 -40.30
CA THR A 11 -43.34 14.22 -40.68
C THR A 11 -42.47 14.25 -39.42
N THR A 12 -42.01 13.10 -39.03
CA THR A 12 -40.98 12.95 -37.95
C THR A 12 -39.61 13.37 -38.53
N LEU A 13 -39.09 14.49 -38.04
CA LEU A 13 -37.73 14.94 -38.33
C LEU A 13 -36.78 14.15 -37.44
N ALA A 14 -36.03 13.20 -38.01
CA ALA A 14 -34.96 12.51 -37.28
C ALA A 14 -33.77 13.46 -37.12
N ALA A 15 -33.55 13.95 -35.91
CA ALA A 15 -32.35 14.71 -35.58
C ALA A 15 -31.17 13.76 -35.48
N THR A 16 -30.33 13.70 -36.50
CA THR A 16 -29.00 13.07 -36.46
C THR A 16 -28.07 13.92 -35.60
N THR A 17 -27.85 13.53 -34.37
CA THR A 17 -26.78 14.10 -33.54
C THR A 17 -25.42 13.71 -34.13
N MET A 18 -24.80 14.62 -34.84
CA MET A 18 -23.40 14.51 -35.25
C MET A 18 -22.55 14.59 -33.98
N ALA A 19 -21.91 13.46 -33.58
CA ALA A 19 -20.89 13.47 -32.56
C ALA A 19 -19.74 14.35 -33.03
N ALA A 20 -19.49 15.45 -32.33
CA ALA A 20 -18.34 16.30 -32.58
C ALA A 20 -17.04 15.45 -32.44
N PRO A 21 -16.08 15.57 -33.36
CA PRO A 21 -14.82 14.84 -33.25
C PRO A 21 -14.14 15.27 -31.96
N SER A 22 -13.85 14.29 -31.08
CA SER A 22 -13.04 14.51 -29.91
C SER A 22 -11.66 15.00 -30.37
N VAL A 23 -11.37 16.26 -30.13
CA VAL A 23 -10.04 16.83 -30.36
C VAL A 23 -9.09 16.12 -29.38
N VAL A 24 -8.32 15.17 -29.89
CA VAL A 24 -7.20 14.59 -29.18
C VAL A 24 -6.17 15.71 -28.98
N ARG A 25 -6.21 16.38 -27.82
CA ARG A 25 -5.18 17.35 -27.47
C ARG A 25 -3.86 16.58 -27.44
N ALA A 26 -2.90 16.95 -28.29
CA ALA A 26 -1.54 16.42 -28.22
C ALA A 26 -1.03 16.60 -26.80
N GLN A 27 -0.62 15.49 -26.14
CA GLN A 27 -0.07 15.56 -24.78
C GLN A 27 1.23 16.34 -24.82
N GLU A 28 1.35 17.32 -23.94
CA GLU A 28 2.53 18.17 -23.84
C GLU A 28 3.77 17.32 -23.49
N ILE A 29 4.87 17.55 -24.22
CA ILE A 29 6.17 16.94 -23.93
C ILE A 29 6.85 17.81 -22.85
N LEU A 30 7.00 17.24 -21.66
CA LEU A 30 7.73 17.86 -20.56
C LEU A 30 9.23 17.56 -20.70
N LYS A 31 10.06 18.57 -20.41
CA LYS A 31 11.53 18.45 -20.50
C LYS A 31 12.14 18.35 -19.10
N SER A 32 13.10 17.44 -18.91
CA SER A 32 13.96 17.40 -17.75
C SER A 32 15.42 17.39 -18.18
N SER A 33 16.35 17.50 -17.23
CA SER A 33 17.79 17.43 -17.50
C SER A 33 18.26 16.06 -18.01
N LYS A 34 17.46 15.01 -17.86
CA LYS A 34 17.83 13.63 -18.21
C LYS A 34 17.04 13.07 -19.38
N ALA A 35 15.76 13.45 -19.54
CA ALA A 35 14.90 12.90 -20.57
C ALA A 35 13.70 13.82 -20.86
N ASN A 36 13.16 13.69 -22.07
CA ASN A 36 11.85 14.21 -22.38
C ASN A 36 10.79 13.14 -22.04
N TYR A 37 9.65 13.55 -21.45
CA TYR A 37 8.60 12.62 -21.07
C TYR A 37 7.21 13.22 -21.28
N ARG A 38 6.21 12.36 -21.34
CA ARG A 38 4.80 12.75 -21.37
C ARG A 38 4.10 12.21 -20.14
N LEU A 39 3.25 13.03 -19.54
CA LEU A 39 2.37 12.61 -18.47
C LEU A 39 1.07 12.05 -19.07
N VAL A 40 0.81 10.76 -18.84
CA VAL A 40 -0.39 10.07 -19.33
C VAL A 40 -1.28 9.74 -18.14
N THR A 41 -2.49 10.33 -18.11
CA THR A 41 -3.48 9.98 -17.10
C THR A 41 -4.16 8.67 -17.49
N LEU A 42 -3.94 7.59 -16.72
CA LEU A 42 -4.55 6.28 -16.96
C LEU A 42 -5.93 6.14 -16.31
N ALA A 43 -6.13 6.74 -15.15
CA ALA A 43 -7.41 6.70 -14.44
C ALA A 43 -7.65 7.99 -13.66
N ARG A 44 -8.92 8.26 -13.36
CA ARG A 44 -9.40 9.34 -12.50
C ARG A 44 -10.34 8.76 -11.45
N ASP A 45 -10.79 9.57 -10.52
CA ASP A 45 -11.82 9.22 -9.52
C ASP A 45 -11.42 8.07 -8.58
N LEU A 46 -10.11 7.94 -8.31
CA LEU A 46 -9.60 7.10 -7.23
C LEU A 46 -9.74 7.83 -5.89
N GLU A 47 -10.25 7.12 -4.88
CA GLU A 47 -10.43 7.68 -3.54
C GLU A 47 -9.28 7.27 -2.61
N GLN A 48 -8.42 8.22 -2.27
CA GLN A 48 -7.26 8.00 -1.39
C GLN A 48 -6.42 6.78 -1.82
N PRO A 49 -5.93 6.73 -3.07
CA PRO A 49 -5.09 5.62 -3.52
C PRO A 49 -3.80 5.56 -2.69
N TRP A 50 -3.38 4.35 -2.32
CA TRP A 50 -2.21 4.17 -1.47
C TRP A 50 -1.08 3.41 -2.16
N SER A 51 -1.38 2.31 -2.83
CA SER A 51 -0.39 1.47 -3.51
C SER A 51 -0.86 0.99 -4.88
N ILE A 52 0.10 0.59 -5.70
CA ILE A 52 -0.09 0.09 -7.05
C ILE A 52 0.76 -1.17 -7.28
N ALA A 53 0.20 -2.18 -7.95
CA ALA A 53 0.93 -3.36 -8.38
C ALA A 53 0.67 -3.64 -9.87
N PHE A 54 1.74 -3.84 -10.63
CA PHE A 54 1.67 -4.17 -12.05
C PHE A 54 1.62 -5.68 -12.22
N LEU A 55 0.54 -6.19 -12.82
CA LEU A 55 0.38 -7.61 -13.11
C LEU A 55 1.20 -8.00 -14.35
N PRO A 56 1.69 -9.25 -14.45
CA PRO A 56 2.46 -9.72 -15.61
C PRO A 56 1.72 -9.62 -16.94
N ASP A 57 0.39 -9.59 -16.93
CA ASP A 57 -0.47 -9.47 -18.11
C ASP A 57 -0.80 -8.00 -18.49
N GLY A 58 -0.15 -7.03 -17.86
CA GLY A 58 -0.31 -5.61 -18.13
C GLY A 58 -1.48 -4.94 -17.41
N ARG A 59 -2.28 -5.68 -16.65
CA ARG A 59 -3.29 -5.09 -15.76
C ARG A 59 -2.61 -4.45 -14.54
N ILE A 60 -3.33 -3.57 -13.85
CA ILE A 60 -2.80 -2.86 -12.68
C ILE A 60 -3.81 -2.97 -11.54
N LEU A 61 -3.31 -3.33 -10.36
CA LEU A 61 -4.07 -3.25 -9.11
C LEU A 61 -3.75 -1.93 -8.40
N VAL A 62 -4.77 -1.30 -7.83
CA VAL A 62 -4.63 -0.09 -7.02
C VAL A 62 -5.43 -0.26 -5.73
N THR A 63 -4.79 -0.04 -4.59
CA THR A 63 -5.50 -0.01 -3.31
C THR A 63 -6.06 1.38 -3.05
N GLU A 64 -7.29 1.44 -2.56
CA GLU A 64 -7.90 2.65 -2.02
C GLU A 64 -8.13 2.46 -0.52
N ARG A 65 -7.67 3.40 0.29
CA ARG A 65 -7.69 3.32 1.76
C ARG A 65 -9.05 2.98 2.39
N PRO A 66 -10.21 3.40 1.82
CA PRO A 66 -11.51 2.98 2.34
C PRO A 66 -11.78 1.46 2.29
N GLY A 67 -10.89 0.65 1.71
CA GLY A 67 -11.01 -0.81 1.68
C GLY A 67 -11.37 -1.37 0.31
N ARG A 68 -11.04 -0.68 -0.77
CA ARG A 68 -11.30 -1.14 -2.14
C ARG A 68 -10.00 -1.50 -2.85
N LEU A 69 -9.97 -2.66 -3.49
CA LEU A 69 -8.92 -3.05 -4.42
C LEU A 69 -9.45 -2.84 -5.85
N ARG A 70 -8.88 -1.85 -6.55
CA ARG A 70 -9.31 -1.47 -7.88
C ARG A 70 -8.45 -2.17 -8.94
N LEU A 71 -9.07 -2.49 -10.05
CA LEU A 71 -8.43 -3.10 -11.21
C LEU A 71 -8.47 -2.14 -12.39
N PHE A 72 -7.31 -1.84 -12.97
CA PHE A 72 -7.19 -1.19 -14.26
C PHE A 72 -6.86 -2.28 -15.31
N ALA A 73 -7.73 -2.40 -16.32
CA ALA A 73 -7.63 -3.39 -17.38
C ALA A 73 -8.18 -2.81 -18.68
N ASN A 74 -7.67 -3.26 -19.82
CA ASN A 74 -8.15 -2.84 -21.14
C ASN A 74 -8.18 -1.32 -21.32
N GLY A 75 -7.18 -0.61 -20.77
CA GLY A 75 -7.06 0.84 -20.89
C GLY A 75 -8.01 1.67 -20.01
N ARG A 76 -8.71 1.06 -19.07
CA ARG A 76 -9.67 1.75 -18.18
C ARG A 76 -9.67 1.16 -16.76
N LEU A 77 -10.10 1.99 -15.80
CA LEU A 77 -10.40 1.54 -14.46
C LEU A 77 -11.74 0.79 -14.46
N GLU A 78 -11.76 -0.46 -14.01
CA GLU A 78 -12.98 -1.23 -13.89
C GLU A 78 -13.94 -0.58 -12.88
N ARG A 79 -15.25 -0.59 -13.22
CA ARG A 79 -16.27 0.11 -12.43
C ARG A 79 -16.40 -0.47 -11.02
N ALA A 80 -16.47 -1.79 -10.91
CA ALA A 80 -16.58 -2.48 -9.64
C ALA A 80 -15.18 -2.76 -9.07
N PRO A 81 -14.94 -2.56 -7.75
CA PRO A 81 -13.74 -3.06 -7.10
C PRO A 81 -13.76 -4.58 -7.04
N LEU A 82 -12.58 -5.18 -6.86
CA LEU A 82 -12.46 -6.61 -6.60
C LEU A 82 -13.08 -6.97 -5.25
N GLY A 83 -13.84 -8.07 -5.22
CA GLY A 83 -14.41 -8.62 -4.00
C GLY A 83 -13.37 -9.33 -3.13
N GLY A 84 -13.76 -9.73 -1.89
CA GLY A 84 -12.93 -10.53 -1.00
C GLY A 84 -11.84 -9.77 -0.24
N VAL A 85 -11.80 -8.44 -0.32
CA VAL A 85 -10.88 -7.62 0.48
C VAL A 85 -11.26 -7.70 1.97
N PRO A 86 -10.29 -7.88 2.90
CA PRO A 86 -10.56 -7.87 4.32
C PRO A 86 -11.23 -6.57 4.79
N LYS A 87 -12.02 -6.65 5.87
CA LYS A 87 -12.55 -5.45 6.53
C LYS A 87 -11.40 -4.63 7.10
N VAL A 88 -11.39 -3.32 6.82
CA VAL A 88 -10.31 -2.41 7.21
C VAL A 88 -10.77 -1.37 8.24
N TYR A 89 -9.83 -0.89 9.03
CA TYR A 89 -9.97 0.29 9.88
C TYR A 89 -9.56 1.54 9.08
N ALA A 90 -10.52 2.14 8.37
CA ALA A 90 -10.28 3.27 7.46
C ALA A 90 -10.39 4.62 8.18
N ARG A 91 -9.58 4.83 9.24
CA ARG A 91 -9.54 6.11 9.99
C ARG A 91 -8.11 6.67 10.01
N GLY A 92 -8.00 8.00 9.94
CA GLY A 92 -6.72 8.71 9.93
C GLY A 92 -5.81 8.22 8.80
N GLN A 93 -4.69 7.60 9.11
CA GLN A 93 -3.76 6.99 8.16
C GLN A 93 -4.03 5.48 7.90
N GLY A 94 -5.00 4.88 8.61
CA GLY A 94 -5.38 3.48 8.41
C GLY A 94 -6.20 3.25 7.14
N GLY A 95 -6.50 1.99 6.85
CA GLY A 95 -7.26 1.55 5.70
C GLY A 95 -6.66 0.32 5.01
N LEU A 96 -7.04 0.10 3.75
CA LEU A 96 -6.32 -0.81 2.86
C LEU A 96 -5.07 -0.08 2.36
N LEU A 97 -3.90 -0.64 2.59
CA LEU A 97 -2.63 0.05 2.40
C LEU A 97 -1.85 -0.56 1.23
N ASP A 98 -0.96 -1.51 1.44
CA ASP A 98 -0.17 -2.06 0.35
C ASP A 98 -0.84 -3.21 -0.39
N VAL A 99 -0.45 -3.39 -1.65
CA VAL A 99 -0.66 -4.60 -2.45
C VAL A 99 0.68 -5.02 -3.05
N CYS A 100 1.14 -6.22 -2.70
CA CYS A 100 2.39 -6.77 -3.18
C CYS A 100 2.14 -8.14 -3.82
N LEU A 101 2.72 -8.39 -5.00
CA LEU A 101 2.63 -9.68 -5.66
C LEU A 101 3.68 -10.64 -5.09
N HIS A 102 3.30 -11.91 -4.95
CA HIS A 102 4.25 -12.97 -4.68
C HIS A 102 5.31 -13.04 -5.80
N PRO A 103 6.60 -13.32 -5.53
CA PRO A 103 7.63 -13.42 -6.57
C PRO A 103 7.29 -14.38 -7.72
N GLN A 104 6.49 -15.43 -7.46
CA GLN A 104 5.99 -16.39 -8.45
C GLN A 104 4.53 -16.11 -8.86
N PHE A 105 4.07 -14.86 -8.80
CA PHE A 105 2.68 -14.52 -9.09
C PHE A 105 2.18 -15.02 -10.45
N ALA A 106 3.03 -15.02 -11.46
CA ALA A 106 2.67 -15.49 -12.79
C ALA A 106 2.13 -16.94 -12.80
N THR A 107 2.59 -17.78 -11.87
CA THR A 107 2.18 -19.19 -11.75
C THR A 107 1.16 -19.44 -10.65
N ASN A 108 1.30 -18.79 -9.49
CA ASN A 108 0.48 -19.06 -8.31
C ASN A 108 -0.64 -18.05 -8.07
N ARG A 109 -0.60 -16.87 -8.76
CA ARG A 109 -1.56 -15.77 -8.62
C ARG A 109 -1.72 -15.23 -7.19
N VAL A 110 -0.76 -15.51 -6.32
CA VAL A 110 -0.76 -15.07 -4.92
C VAL A 110 -0.34 -13.61 -4.81
N LEU A 111 -1.06 -12.86 -3.99
CA LEU A 111 -0.74 -11.50 -3.59
C LEU A 111 -0.92 -11.32 -2.09
N TYR A 112 -0.35 -10.24 -1.58
CA TYR A 112 -0.45 -9.83 -0.18
C TYR A 112 -1.07 -8.46 -0.11
N LEU A 113 -1.93 -8.28 0.89
CA LEU A 113 -2.50 -6.99 1.27
C LEU A 113 -2.04 -6.66 2.67
N SER A 114 -1.45 -5.49 2.87
CA SER A 114 -1.34 -4.92 4.21
C SER A 114 -2.51 -3.96 4.45
N TYR A 115 -3.01 -3.97 5.66
CA TYR A 115 -4.15 -3.15 6.02
C TYR A 115 -4.19 -2.87 7.53
N ALA A 116 -4.82 -1.77 7.89
CA ALA A 116 -5.16 -1.52 9.28
C ALA A 116 -6.45 -2.27 9.64
N ALA A 117 -6.44 -2.99 10.76
CA ALA A 117 -7.64 -3.66 11.28
C ALA A 117 -7.78 -3.47 12.79
N GLU A 118 -9.02 -3.49 13.25
CA GLU A 118 -9.36 -3.38 14.68
C GLU A 118 -9.04 -4.68 15.42
N GLY A 119 -8.53 -4.52 16.64
CA GLY A 119 -8.36 -5.55 17.65
C GLY A 119 -8.94 -5.07 18.98
N THR A 120 -8.67 -5.81 20.07
CA THR A 120 -9.23 -5.50 21.39
C THR A 120 -8.65 -4.22 22.01
N GLY A 121 -7.42 -3.85 21.67
CA GLY A 121 -6.70 -2.68 22.20
C GLY A 121 -6.63 -1.49 21.26
N GLY A 122 -7.37 -1.50 20.16
CA GLY A 122 -7.32 -0.50 19.10
C GLY A 122 -7.06 -1.13 17.74
N ALA A 123 -6.34 -0.44 16.85
CA ALA A 123 -6.04 -0.94 15.52
C ALA A 123 -4.54 -1.19 15.34
N THR A 124 -4.18 -2.13 14.47
CA THR A 124 -2.79 -2.38 14.10
C THR A 124 -2.67 -2.80 12.64
N THR A 125 -1.43 -2.92 12.14
CA THR A 125 -1.14 -3.42 10.80
C THR A 125 -1.27 -4.94 10.74
N HIS A 126 -2.06 -5.40 9.79
CA HIS A 126 -2.23 -6.80 9.45
C HIS A 126 -1.71 -7.06 8.04
N VAL A 127 -1.37 -8.32 7.75
CA VAL A 127 -1.08 -8.78 6.39
C VAL A 127 -1.98 -9.97 6.09
N ALA A 128 -2.68 -9.89 4.95
CA ALA A 128 -3.42 -11.00 4.38
C ALA A 128 -2.71 -11.54 3.14
N ARG A 129 -2.69 -12.86 2.99
CA ARG A 129 -2.34 -13.60 1.79
C ARG A 129 -3.62 -13.99 1.06
N ALA A 130 -3.66 -13.83 -0.25
CA ALA A 130 -4.82 -14.15 -1.07
C ALA A 130 -4.41 -14.61 -2.46
N GLU A 131 -5.33 -15.22 -3.20
CA GLU A 131 -5.19 -15.54 -4.62
C GLU A 131 -6.05 -14.60 -5.46
N LEU A 132 -5.49 -14.05 -6.54
CA LEU A 132 -6.25 -13.22 -7.47
C LEU A 132 -7.12 -14.10 -8.35
N GLY A 133 -8.44 -14.05 -8.16
CA GLY A 133 -9.45 -14.68 -9.03
C GLY A 133 -10.08 -13.68 -10.00
N ASP A 134 -11.06 -14.15 -10.75
CA ASP A 134 -11.84 -13.31 -11.65
C ASP A 134 -12.88 -12.52 -10.83
N GLY A 135 -12.69 -11.20 -10.77
CA GLY A 135 -13.58 -10.29 -10.06
C GLY A 135 -13.47 -10.28 -8.52
N ALA A 136 -12.73 -11.21 -7.92
CA ALA A 136 -12.57 -11.27 -6.46
C ALA A 136 -11.27 -11.97 -6.04
N LEU A 137 -10.82 -11.65 -4.83
CA LEU A 137 -9.80 -12.41 -4.12
C LEU A 137 -10.40 -13.71 -3.57
N ARG A 138 -9.61 -14.79 -3.58
CA ARG A 138 -9.94 -16.11 -3.05
C ARG A 138 -8.93 -16.50 -1.98
N SER A 139 -9.25 -17.50 -1.15
CA SER A 139 -8.34 -18.06 -0.13
C SER A 139 -7.73 -16.98 0.77
N VAL A 140 -8.52 -15.96 1.10
CA VAL A 140 -8.03 -14.80 1.88
C VAL A 140 -7.79 -15.21 3.32
N THR A 141 -6.54 -15.14 3.76
CA THR A 141 -6.12 -15.52 5.11
C THR A 141 -5.23 -14.43 5.71
N THR A 142 -5.53 -13.98 6.93
CA THR A 142 -4.62 -13.13 7.69
C THR A 142 -3.46 -13.95 8.20
N ILE A 143 -2.26 -13.68 7.71
CA ILE A 143 -1.04 -14.41 8.04
C ILE A 143 -0.17 -13.71 9.08
N PHE A 144 -0.42 -12.42 9.35
CA PHE A 144 0.37 -11.65 10.29
C PHE A 144 -0.45 -10.51 10.94
N ARG A 145 -0.11 -10.18 12.19
CA ARG A 145 -0.62 -9.04 12.97
C ARG A 145 0.50 -8.39 13.76
N ALA A 146 0.67 -7.08 13.63
CA ALA A 146 1.70 -6.31 14.33
C ALA A 146 1.25 -5.97 15.78
N LEU A 147 1.25 -6.94 16.67
CA LEU A 147 0.86 -6.76 18.07
C LEU A 147 1.94 -6.00 18.88
N PRO A 148 1.51 -5.28 19.94
CA PRO A 148 0.14 -5.11 20.43
C PRO A 148 -0.66 -4.11 19.58
N ASP A 149 -1.99 -4.21 19.66
CA ASP A 149 -2.89 -3.19 19.14
C ASP A 149 -2.63 -1.84 19.81
N ALA A 150 -3.00 -0.76 19.13
CA ALA A 150 -2.86 0.59 19.66
C ALA A 150 -4.08 1.45 19.35
N GLY A 151 -4.46 2.29 20.30
CA GLY A 151 -5.40 3.38 20.08
C GLY A 151 -4.85 4.40 19.06
N GLY A 152 -5.72 5.24 18.54
CA GLY A 152 -5.37 6.24 17.55
C GLY A 152 -5.34 5.71 16.12
N SER A 153 -5.03 6.60 15.18
CA SER A 153 -5.21 6.36 13.75
C SER A 153 -3.98 6.73 12.90
N LEU A 154 -2.81 6.85 13.52
CA LEU A 154 -1.57 7.26 12.87
C LEU A 154 -0.52 6.14 12.85
N HIS A 155 0.47 6.28 11.96
CA HIS A 155 1.70 5.49 11.85
C HIS A 155 1.48 3.98 11.76
N PHE A 156 0.93 3.52 10.64
CA PHE A 156 0.73 2.09 10.39
C PHE A 156 1.91 1.43 9.65
N GLY A 157 2.84 2.21 9.05
CA GLY A 157 3.87 1.68 8.15
C GLY A 157 3.25 1.00 6.93
N SER A 158 3.31 -0.33 6.86
CA SER A 158 2.52 -1.21 6.00
C SER A 158 3.09 -1.53 4.61
N ARG A 159 4.31 -1.15 4.26
CA ARG A 159 4.92 -1.54 2.99
C ARG A 159 5.40 -3.00 3.05
N ILE A 160 5.21 -3.73 1.94
CA ILE A 160 5.64 -5.12 1.75
C ILE A 160 6.65 -5.19 0.60
N ALA A 161 7.73 -5.92 0.79
CA ALA A 161 8.67 -6.26 -0.27
C ALA A 161 9.22 -7.67 -0.07
N PHE A 162 9.66 -8.32 -1.16
CA PHE A 162 10.33 -9.62 -1.11
C PHE A 162 11.80 -9.48 -1.46
N ASP A 163 12.65 -10.27 -0.80
CA ASP A 163 14.03 -10.44 -1.21
C ASP A 163 14.17 -11.54 -2.30
N ARG A 164 15.41 -11.75 -2.77
CA ARG A 164 15.69 -12.76 -3.80
C ARG A 164 15.52 -14.21 -3.32
N ALA A 165 15.54 -14.42 -2.00
CA ALA A 165 15.30 -15.72 -1.38
C ALA A 165 13.80 -16.01 -1.19
N GLY A 166 12.93 -15.05 -1.53
CA GLY A 166 11.49 -15.16 -1.35
C GLY A 166 11.01 -14.89 0.08
N LEU A 167 11.86 -14.27 0.91
CA LEU A 167 11.45 -13.82 2.24
C LEU A 167 10.73 -12.48 2.14
N MET A 168 9.63 -12.36 2.86
CA MET A 168 8.77 -11.18 2.90
C MET A 168 9.23 -10.22 4.00
N TYR A 169 9.43 -8.96 3.64
CA TYR A 169 9.68 -7.86 4.58
C TYR A 169 8.42 -7.03 4.71
N VAL A 170 8.06 -6.67 5.95
CA VAL A 170 6.87 -5.88 6.26
C VAL A 170 7.26 -4.74 7.19
N THR A 171 6.90 -3.52 6.84
CA THR A 171 7.12 -2.37 7.72
C THR A 171 5.92 -2.13 8.62
N THR A 172 6.18 -1.72 9.87
CA THR A 172 5.16 -1.35 10.85
C THR A 172 5.51 -0.03 11.50
N GLY A 173 4.53 0.87 11.61
CA GLY A 173 4.70 2.11 12.35
C GLY A 173 4.54 1.92 13.87
N GLU A 174 5.06 2.85 14.66
CA GLU A 174 5.03 2.81 16.13
C GLU A 174 3.66 3.18 16.73
N ARG A 175 2.67 3.51 15.90
CA ARG A 175 1.27 3.79 16.27
C ARG A 175 1.12 5.03 17.17
N TYR A 176 1.98 6.04 16.97
CA TYR A 176 2.08 7.25 17.80
C TYR A 176 2.43 6.95 19.27
N GLN A 177 3.05 5.79 19.52
CA GLN A 177 3.58 5.35 20.81
C GLN A 177 5.09 5.16 20.70
N ARG A 178 5.82 6.27 20.76
CA ARG A 178 7.24 6.41 20.41
C ARG A 178 8.13 5.30 21.01
N ASP A 179 7.92 4.98 22.30
CA ASP A 179 8.76 4.03 23.03
C ASP A 179 8.64 2.59 22.49
N ARG A 180 7.53 2.25 21.84
CA ARG A 180 7.35 0.95 21.18
C ARG A 180 8.39 0.68 20.10
N ALA A 181 8.90 1.73 19.45
CA ALA A 181 9.96 1.56 18.46
C ALA A 181 11.22 0.95 19.06
N GLN A 182 11.50 1.21 20.35
CA GLN A 182 12.65 0.68 21.11
C GLN A 182 12.33 -0.59 21.91
N ASP A 183 11.07 -0.99 22.01
CA ASP A 183 10.64 -2.20 22.71
C ASP A 183 10.69 -3.40 21.77
N LEU A 184 11.58 -4.35 22.02
CA LEU A 184 11.73 -5.58 21.23
C LEU A 184 10.62 -6.61 21.48
N THR A 185 9.79 -6.43 22.50
CA THR A 185 8.62 -7.29 22.76
C THR A 185 7.39 -6.87 21.95
N ALA A 186 7.43 -5.68 21.32
CA ALA A 186 6.39 -5.13 20.46
C ALA A 186 6.81 -5.18 18.98
N LEU A 187 5.84 -5.41 18.09
CA LEU A 187 6.04 -5.44 16.65
C LEU A 187 5.75 -4.10 15.96
N ASN A 188 5.53 -3.03 16.75
CA ASN A 188 5.28 -1.68 16.27
C ASN A 188 6.61 -0.90 16.13
N GLY A 189 6.77 -0.11 15.05
CA GLY A 189 8.01 0.62 14.76
C GLY A 189 9.18 -0.28 14.39
N LYS A 190 8.91 -1.24 13.50
CA LYS A 190 9.83 -2.31 13.08
C LYS A 190 9.82 -2.49 11.57
N VAL A 191 10.88 -3.08 11.05
CA VAL A 191 10.82 -3.88 9.82
C VAL A 191 10.90 -5.35 10.23
N LEU A 192 9.97 -6.14 9.75
CA LEU A 192 9.82 -7.56 10.07
C LEU A 192 10.26 -8.38 8.88
N ARG A 193 10.79 -9.59 9.11
CA ARG A 193 11.11 -10.55 8.06
C ARG A 193 10.40 -11.87 8.33
N LEU A 194 9.61 -12.32 7.37
CA LEU A 194 8.73 -13.47 7.45
C LEU A 194 8.90 -14.36 6.21
N ARG A 195 8.43 -15.60 6.28
CA ARG A 195 8.18 -16.42 5.11
C ARG A 195 6.88 -15.96 4.43
N ASP A 196 6.62 -16.45 3.26
CA ASP A 196 5.42 -16.15 2.45
C ASP A 196 4.10 -16.61 3.07
N ASP A 197 4.16 -17.51 4.05
CA ASP A 197 3.02 -18.00 4.87
C ASP A 197 2.86 -17.24 6.20
N GLY A 198 3.74 -16.28 6.50
CA GLY A 198 3.76 -15.51 7.75
C GLY A 198 4.61 -16.13 8.85
N SER A 199 5.17 -17.32 8.67
CA SER A 199 6.06 -17.95 9.65
C SER A 199 7.42 -17.25 9.74
N VAL A 200 8.11 -17.44 10.87
CA VAL A 200 9.40 -16.79 11.15
C VAL A 200 10.54 -17.61 10.55
N PRO A 201 11.45 -16.99 9.76
CA PRO A 201 12.69 -17.62 9.33
C PRO A 201 13.61 -17.92 10.53
N SER A 202 14.25 -19.09 10.53
CA SER A 202 15.12 -19.53 11.63
C SER A 202 16.41 -18.71 11.78
N ASP A 203 16.78 -17.97 10.76
CA ASP A 203 17.96 -17.08 10.69
C ASP A 203 17.64 -15.62 10.97
N ASN A 204 16.44 -15.30 11.48
CA ASN A 204 16.13 -13.95 11.95
C ASN A 204 16.99 -13.56 13.15
N PRO A 205 17.38 -12.26 13.25
CA PRO A 205 18.41 -11.83 14.21
C PRO A 205 18.03 -11.99 15.69
N PHE A 206 16.74 -12.12 16.00
CA PHE A 206 16.22 -12.23 17.36
C PHE A 206 15.62 -13.61 17.67
N VAL A 207 15.77 -14.60 16.79
CA VAL A 207 15.35 -15.98 17.07
C VAL A 207 16.12 -16.54 18.28
N GLY A 208 15.40 -17.23 19.18
CA GLY A 208 15.95 -17.80 20.40
C GLY A 208 16.08 -16.83 21.58
N ARG A 209 15.76 -15.55 21.40
CA ARG A 209 15.73 -14.57 22.50
C ARG A 209 14.36 -14.55 23.17
N SER A 210 14.33 -14.63 24.50
CA SER A 210 13.09 -14.53 25.28
C SER A 210 12.58 -13.10 25.50
N ASP A 211 13.45 -12.11 25.32
CA ASP A 211 13.19 -10.68 25.50
C ASP A 211 12.91 -9.93 24.19
N ALA A 212 12.75 -10.65 23.07
CA ALA A 212 12.53 -10.07 21.77
C ALA A 212 11.59 -10.92 20.90
N ARG A 213 10.82 -10.25 20.02
CA ARG A 213 9.98 -10.92 19.05
C ARG A 213 10.84 -11.44 17.88
N PRO A 214 10.74 -12.73 17.54
CA PRO A 214 11.59 -13.35 16.52
C PRO A 214 11.28 -12.86 15.09
N GLU A 215 10.14 -12.23 14.86
CA GLU A 215 9.75 -11.65 13.56
C GLU A 215 10.60 -10.42 13.20
N ILE A 216 11.22 -9.76 14.19
CA ILE A 216 11.92 -8.49 14.00
C ILE A 216 13.19 -8.68 13.16
N PHE A 217 13.33 -7.89 12.10
CA PHE A 217 14.55 -7.76 11.31
C PHE A 217 15.35 -6.52 11.70
N THR A 218 14.67 -5.37 11.82
CA THR A 218 15.22 -4.10 12.33
C THR A 218 14.21 -3.40 13.22
N TRP A 219 14.66 -2.45 14.04
CA TRP A 219 13.85 -1.76 15.03
C TRP A 219 14.23 -0.28 15.15
N GLY A 220 13.48 0.46 15.95
CA GLY A 220 13.73 1.89 16.13
C GLY A 220 13.22 2.74 14.96
N HIS A 221 12.09 2.36 14.35
CA HIS A 221 11.44 3.07 13.26
C HIS A 221 10.21 3.84 13.74
N ARG A 222 9.93 4.98 13.09
CA ARG A 222 8.74 5.79 13.39
C ARG A 222 7.54 5.37 12.53
N ASN A 223 7.60 5.62 11.23
CA ASN A 223 6.52 5.31 10.29
C ASN A 223 7.08 5.01 8.90
N PRO A 224 7.67 3.84 8.71
CA PRO A 224 8.26 3.43 7.45
C PRO A 224 7.17 3.06 6.43
N GLN A 225 7.08 3.83 5.34
CA GLN A 225 6.10 3.63 4.26
C GLN A 225 6.72 3.34 2.91
N GLY A 226 8.03 3.43 2.79
CA GLY A 226 8.79 2.98 1.63
C GLY A 226 9.63 1.75 1.96
N LEU A 227 9.69 0.77 1.05
CA LEU A 227 10.53 -0.41 1.18
C LEU A 227 10.80 -0.96 -0.22
N ALA A 228 12.07 -1.15 -0.57
CA ALA A 228 12.44 -1.67 -1.87
C ALA A 228 13.74 -2.47 -1.83
N LEU A 229 13.77 -3.56 -2.59
CA LEU A 229 14.98 -4.31 -2.86
C LEU A 229 15.78 -3.61 -3.96
N HIS A 230 17.04 -3.26 -3.69
CA HIS A 230 17.93 -2.71 -4.71
C HIS A 230 18.21 -3.79 -5.78
N PRO A 231 17.92 -3.52 -7.06
CA PRO A 231 17.89 -4.56 -8.10
C PRO A 231 19.26 -5.19 -8.37
N GLU A 232 20.34 -4.44 -8.23
CA GLU A 232 21.69 -4.95 -8.47
C GLU A 232 22.29 -5.60 -7.22
N THR A 233 22.24 -4.91 -6.09
CA THR A 233 22.94 -5.34 -4.87
C THR A 233 22.14 -6.33 -4.03
N GLY A 234 20.81 -6.45 -4.23
CA GLY A 234 19.93 -7.27 -3.40
C GLY A 234 19.79 -6.77 -1.96
N ARG A 235 20.19 -5.54 -1.67
CA ARG A 235 20.06 -4.92 -0.35
C ARG A 235 18.71 -4.27 -0.21
N MET A 236 18.09 -4.43 0.97
CA MET A 236 16.79 -3.83 1.26
C MET A 236 16.98 -2.40 1.75
N TRP A 237 16.25 -1.47 1.13
CA TRP A 237 16.19 -0.06 1.50
C TRP A 237 14.79 0.27 2.01
N GLU A 238 14.73 1.13 3.00
CA GLU A 238 13.52 1.62 3.61
C GLU A 238 13.56 3.14 3.68
N CYS A 239 12.39 3.81 3.54
CA CYS A 239 12.27 5.22 3.87
C CYS A 239 11.08 5.46 4.81
N GLU A 240 11.28 6.38 5.75
CA GLU A 240 10.30 6.67 6.77
C GLU A 240 10.09 8.17 7.01
N HIS A 241 8.88 8.46 7.47
CA HIS A 241 8.53 9.81 7.91
C HIS A 241 9.10 10.11 9.28
N GLY A 242 9.91 11.15 9.36
CA GLY A 242 10.25 11.82 10.60
C GLY A 242 9.06 12.61 11.17
N PRO A 243 9.25 13.31 12.30
CA PRO A 243 8.27 14.28 12.79
C PRO A 243 8.33 15.57 11.95
N ARG A 244 8.55 16.70 12.52
CA ARG A 244 8.78 17.95 11.76
C ARG A 244 10.22 17.97 11.25
N GLY A 245 10.43 17.50 10.02
CA GLY A 245 11.74 17.18 9.43
C GLY A 245 12.26 15.81 9.87
N GLY A 246 13.49 15.47 9.45
CA GLY A 246 14.15 14.20 9.83
C GLY A 246 13.54 12.97 9.19
N ASP A 247 12.99 13.08 7.98
CA ASP A 247 12.67 11.93 7.14
C ASP A 247 13.96 11.18 6.79
N GLU A 248 13.93 9.85 6.77
CA GLU A 248 15.10 9.02 6.64
C GLU A 248 15.04 8.12 5.40
N LEU A 249 16.21 7.82 4.84
CA LEU A 249 16.42 6.77 3.87
C LEU A 249 17.46 5.79 4.43
N ASN A 250 17.03 4.60 4.76
CA ASN A 250 17.77 3.62 5.53
C ASN A 250 18.16 2.41 4.70
N LEU A 251 19.43 1.99 4.78
CA LEU A 251 19.89 0.71 4.29
C LEU A 251 19.77 -0.31 5.41
N LEU A 252 18.87 -1.29 5.26
CA LEU A 252 18.56 -2.24 6.32
C LEU A 252 19.69 -3.24 6.58
N LYS A 253 20.01 -3.43 7.86
CA LYS A 253 20.97 -4.41 8.37
C LYS A 253 20.30 -5.21 9.49
N ALA A 254 20.38 -6.53 9.42
CA ALA A 254 19.79 -7.43 10.41
C ALA A 254 20.16 -7.05 11.85
N GLY A 255 19.17 -6.94 12.74
CA GLY A 255 19.33 -6.61 14.15
C GLY A 255 19.62 -5.13 14.46
N ALA A 256 19.75 -4.26 13.46
CA ALA A 256 20.11 -2.86 13.68
C ALA A 256 18.94 -2.03 14.27
N ASN A 257 19.31 -1.05 15.12
CA ASN A 257 18.43 -0.01 15.66
C ASN A 257 18.59 1.27 14.83
N TYR A 258 17.48 1.82 14.31
CA TYR A 258 17.45 3.03 13.49
C TYR A 258 17.13 4.29 14.30
N GLY A 259 17.06 4.17 15.62
CA GLY A 259 17.22 5.29 16.55
C GLY A 259 15.93 5.90 17.07
N TRP A 260 14.84 5.91 16.32
CA TRP A 260 13.60 6.55 16.78
C TRP A 260 13.08 5.97 18.10
N PRO A 261 12.67 6.80 19.08
CA PRO A 261 12.71 8.26 19.15
C PRO A 261 13.99 8.79 19.85
N ARG A 262 14.97 7.95 20.15
CA ARG A 262 16.18 8.31 20.93
C ARG A 262 17.18 9.13 20.12
N ALA A 263 17.20 8.93 18.81
CA ALA A 263 17.98 9.71 17.86
C ALA A 263 17.11 10.10 16.68
N THR A 264 17.02 11.38 16.35
CA THR A 264 16.31 11.91 15.19
C THR A 264 16.78 13.32 14.88
N HIS A 265 16.88 13.66 13.59
CA HIS A 265 17.13 15.03 13.13
C HIS A 265 15.87 15.91 13.15
N GLY A 266 14.69 15.33 13.36
CA GLY A 266 13.43 16.03 13.41
C GLY A 266 13.11 16.57 14.81
N ILE A 267 12.27 17.58 14.85
CA ILE A 267 11.72 18.15 16.09
C ILE A 267 10.23 17.83 16.21
N ASP A 268 9.70 17.90 17.41
CA ASP A 268 8.26 17.72 17.65
C ASP A 268 7.43 18.78 16.90
N TYR A 269 6.21 18.50 16.56
CA TYR A 269 5.30 19.46 15.92
C TYR A 269 5.02 20.69 16.81
N SER A 270 5.15 20.57 18.13
CA SER A 270 5.14 21.69 19.08
C SER A 270 6.38 22.58 19.01
N GLY A 271 7.43 22.14 18.31
CA GLY A 271 8.74 22.81 18.27
C GLY A 271 9.73 22.32 19.33
N ALA A 272 9.34 21.39 20.21
CA ALA A 272 10.22 20.82 21.20
C ALA A 272 11.28 19.88 20.57
N ILE A 273 12.48 19.86 21.14
CA ILE A 273 13.54 18.90 20.77
C ILE A 273 13.12 17.52 21.27
N ILE A 274 13.18 16.51 20.39
CA ILE A 274 12.84 15.11 20.72
C ILE A 274 14.06 14.40 21.28
N SER A 275 15.21 14.54 20.63
CA SER A 275 16.47 13.95 21.07
C SER A 275 17.59 14.98 21.02
N GLN A 276 18.50 14.92 21.97
CA GLN A 276 19.79 15.63 21.86
C GLN A 276 20.73 14.69 21.10
N GLN A 277 21.22 15.17 19.97
CA GLN A 277 22.28 14.49 19.22
C GLN A 277 23.65 14.89 19.75
#